data_2f7bd3ad2b66eb9a78022b95a9136566
#
_entry.id   2f7bd3ad2b66eb9a78022b95a9136566
#
_cell.length_a   1.000
_cell.length_b   1.000
_cell.length_c   1.000
_cell.angle_alpha   90.00
_cell.angle_beta   90.00
_cell.angle_gamma   90.00
#
_symmetry.space_group_name_H-M   'P 1'
#
loop_
_entity.id
_entity.type
_entity.pdbx_description
1 polymer ?
#
loop_
_entity_poly.entity_id
_entity_poly.type
_entity_poly.pdbx_seq_one_letter_code
_entity_poly.pdbx_strand_id
1 'polypeptide(L)'
;KNLLSKQDEARKKLRLNEVAKFAKDSDCFAKQDEIKNLGQKLSNMQSTIETEKNEINNYNLEIEKYKEKLSNLETSTSNINKYLKSYFGHNMLELKVKKDDKGQLNGEFEILRNGKQAKNLSEGECSLVAFCYFVASLEDAKTKDKNPIIWIDDPISSLDNNHIFFIFSLIEAKIAKKIKDNKYSQLFISTHNLDFLKYIKRFKKSKPKQNENDKTDYEFPQYYFIEKSIKENTETSEIKKLPKCLEKYTTEFNYLFEQIYKFKNIDDTYNEDLKISLVYNFGNNLRKFLEIYLFFKYPNNFESLDKELIERFFNDTYQSDNTDENHQRMIANITNRYQNEYSHLREILSRGMQPIDIEESKKIADFILKMIEKNDNNQFKALVRSISNDR
;
A
#
# COMPACT_ATOMS: atom_id res chain seq x y z
N LYS A 1 1.82 -78.40 84.47
CA LYS A 1 1.75 -77.27 83.51
C LYS A 1 2.87 -77.32 82.46
N ASN A 2 4.00 -78.03 82.65
CA ASN A 2 5.16 -77.96 81.74
C ASN A 2 5.11 -78.98 80.59
N LEU A 3 4.24 -79.98 80.60
CA LEU A 3 4.20 -81.03 79.57
C LEU A 3 3.35 -80.60 78.35
N LEU A 4 2.22 -79.99 78.59
CA LEU A 4 1.33 -79.44 77.51
C LEU A 4 2.03 -78.33 76.69
N SER A 5 2.75 -77.45 77.36
CA SER A 5 3.57 -76.37 76.72
C SER A 5 4.66 -76.97 75.83
N LYS A 6 5.34 -78.02 76.28
CA LYS A 6 6.39 -78.71 75.50
C LYS A 6 5.78 -79.44 74.27
N GLN A 7 4.58 -80.03 74.41
CA GLN A 7 3.88 -80.64 73.30
C GLN A 7 3.43 -79.68 72.25
N ASP A 8 2.95 -78.51 72.65
CA ASP A 8 2.56 -77.45 71.69
C ASP A 8 3.75 -76.84 70.95
N GLU A 9 4.86 -76.70 71.65
CA GLU A 9 6.12 -76.24 71.05
C GLU A 9 6.67 -77.27 70.04
N ALA A 10 6.62 -78.57 70.37
CA ALA A 10 7.02 -79.65 69.47
C ALA A 10 6.13 -79.72 68.23
N ARG A 11 4.80 -79.57 68.41
CA ARG A 11 3.83 -79.51 67.26
C ARG A 11 4.08 -78.29 66.36
N LYS A 12 4.39 -77.15 66.93
CA LYS A 12 4.74 -75.94 66.20
C LYS A 12 6.02 -76.12 65.39
N LYS A 13 7.06 -76.71 65.98
CA LYS A 13 8.31 -77.01 65.26
C LYS A 13 8.08 -78.00 64.09
N LEU A 14 7.25 -79.10 64.34
CA LEU A 14 6.94 -80.03 63.29
C LEU A 14 6.19 -79.35 62.09
N ARG A 15 5.17 -78.60 62.39
CA ARG A 15 4.48 -77.77 61.38
C ARG A 15 5.38 -76.85 60.59
N LEU A 16 6.25 -76.13 61.25
CA LEU A 16 7.23 -75.28 60.62
C LEU A 16 8.19 -76.01 59.70
N ASN A 17 8.62 -77.22 60.14
CA ASN A 17 9.49 -78.09 59.34
C ASN A 17 8.78 -78.66 58.11
N GLU A 18 7.51 -79.05 58.21
CA GLU A 18 6.69 -79.50 57.07
C GLU A 18 6.43 -78.35 56.08
N VAL A 19 6.14 -77.17 56.58
CA VAL A 19 5.98 -75.92 55.72
C VAL A 19 7.31 -75.58 55.05
N ALA A 20 8.42 -75.64 55.77
CA ALA A 20 9.74 -75.39 55.20
C ALA A 20 10.14 -76.41 54.13
N LYS A 21 9.80 -77.74 54.39
CA LYS A 21 10.03 -78.77 53.38
C LYS A 21 9.17 -78.63 52.17
N PHE A 22 7.87 -78.30 52.31
CA PHE A 22 6.98 -77.96 51.19
C PHE A 22 7.45 -76.72 50.42
N ALA A 23 7.84 -75.70 51.09
CA ALA A 23 8.36 -74.49 50.44
C ALA A 23 9.62 -74.81 49.65
N LYS A 24 10.50 -75.69 50.11
CA LYS A 24 11.70 -76.11 49.38
C LYS A 24 11.34 -77.02 48.18
N ASP A 25 10.48 -78.01 48.38
CA ASP A 25 10.10 -78.98 47.35
C ASP A 25 9.27 -78.32 46.21
N SER A 26 8.56 -77.29 46.52
CA SER A 26 7.76 -76.50 45.55
C SER A 26 8.51 -75.33 44.93
N ASP A 27 9.79 -75.13 45.19
CA ASP A 27 10.61 -73.98 44.74
C ASP A 27 9.97 -72.63 45.00
N CYS A 28 9.22 -72.48 46.13
CA CYS A 28 8.47 -71.29 46.45
C CYS A 28 9.34 -69.97 46.40
N PHE A 29 10.55 -70.01 46.90
CA PHE A 29 11.44 -68.88 46.93
C PHE A 29 11.92 -68.47 45.52
N ALA A 30 12.27 -69.50 44.70
CA ALA A 30 12.67 -69.21 43.29
C ALA A 30 11.51 -68.62 42.48
N LYS A 31 10.29 -69.13 42.66
CA LYS A 31 9.08 -68.58 42.04
C LYS A 31 8.75 -67.20 42.56
N GLN A 32 8.96 -66.92 43.82
CA GLN A 32 8.77 -65.54 44.38
C GLN A 32 9.75 -64.53 43.79
N ASP A 33 11.03 -64.94 43.62
CA ASP A 33 12.02 -64.10 42.97
C ASP A 33 11.71 -63.91 41.46
N GLU A 34 11.23 -64.93 40.77
CA GLU A 34 10.79 -64.87 39.40
C GLU A 34 9.61 -63.87 39.23
N ILE A 35 8.58 -63.99 40.09
CA ILE A 35 7.44 -63.05 40.11
C ILE A 35 7.93 -61.61 40.34
N LYS A 36 8.86 -61.35 41.25
CA LYS A 36 9.43 -60.04 41.51
C LYS A 36 10.16 -59.53 40.31
N ASN A 37 10.99 -60.33 39.63
CA ASN A 37 11.72 -59.96 38.41
C ASN A 37 10.77 -59.70 37.25
N LEU A 38 9.73 -60.53 37.08
CA LEU A 38 8.70 -60.26 36.05
C LEU A 38 7.92 -58.95 36.33
N GLY A 39 7.59 -58.69 37.60
CA GLY A 39 6.95 -57.43 38.00
C GLY A 39 7.79 -56.21 37.67
N GLN A 40 9.12 -56.26 37.89
CA GLN A 40 10.04 -55.19 37.52
C GLN A 40 10.13 -55.03 35.99
N LYS A 41 10.21 -56.15 35.25
CA LYS A 41 10.20 -56.11 33.78
C LYS A 41 8.91 -55.48 33.24
N LEU A 42 7.76 -55.87 33.79
CA LEU A 42 6.45 -55.35 33.43
C LEU A 42 6.38 -53.82 33.67
N SER A 43 6.80 -53.38 34.85
CA SER A 43 6.84 -51.95 35.21
C SER A 43 7.73 -51.16 34.25
N ASN A 44 8.93 -51.69 33.92
CA ASN A 44 9.83 -51.03 32.96
C ASN A 44 9.23 -50.98 31.56
N MET A 45 8.60 -52.08 31.09
CA MET A 45 7.91 -52.11 29.81
C MET A 45 6.75 -51.10 29.75
N GLN A 46 5.96 -50.99 30.81
CA GLN A 46 4.87 -50.04 30.91
C GLN A 46 5.39 -48.59 30.83
N SER A 47 6.47 -48.28 31.53
CA SER A 47 7.12 -46.96 31.46
C SER A 47 7.62 -46.66 30.04
N THR A 48 8.25 -47.62 29.36
CA THR A 48 8.72 -47.44 27.98
C THR A 48 7.53 -47.19 27.03
N ILE A 49 6.47 -48.00 27.14
CA ILE A 49 5.23 -47.81 26.33
C ILE A 49 4.63 -46.41 26.54
N GLU A 50 4.64 -45.87 27.74
CA GLU A 50 4.10 -44.56 28.05
C GLU A 50 4.96 -43.45 27.43
N THR A 51 6.29 -43.60 27.47
CA THR A 51 7.23 -42.72 26.84
C THR A 51 7.04 -42.67 25.30
N GLU A 52 7.00 -43.85 24.68
CA GLU A 52 6.80 -43.98 23.23
C GLU A 52 5.42 -43.43 22.79
N LYS A 53 4.36 -43.61 23.56
CA LYS A 53 3.04 -43.03 23.31
C LYS A 53 3.09 -41.49 23.32
N ASN A 54 3.82 -40.92 24.28
CA ASN A 54 3.99 -39.47 24.36
C ASN A 54 4.78 -38.93 23.16
N GLU A 55 5.82 -39.64 22.72
CA GLU A 55 6.56 -39.27 21.49
C GLU A 55 5.67 -39.34 20.25
N ILE A 56 4.90 -40.39 20.08
CA ILE A 56 3.93 -40.52 18.98
C ILE A 56 2.92 -39.38 18.99
N ASN A 57 2.40 -38.99 20.14
CA ASN A 57 1.49 -37.86 20.24
C ASN A 57 2.18 -36.52 19.82
N ASN A 58 3.43 -36.33 20.23
CA ASN A 58 4.20 -35.15 19.81
C ASN A 58 4.42 -35.14 18.30
N TYR A 59 4.82 -36.24 17.69
CA TYR A 59 4.97 -36.33 16.24
C TYR A 59 3.64 -36.12 15.51
N ASN A 60 2.54 -36.62 16.00
CA ASN A 60 1.22 -36.39 15.42
C ASN A 60 0.85 -34.88 15.45
N LEU A 61 1.15 -34.16 16.55
CA LEU A 61 0.96 -32.71 16.64
C LEU A 61 1.82 -31.96 15.67
N GLU A 62 3.06 -32.37 15.46
CA GLU A 62 3.95 -31.80 14.45
C GLU A 62 3.45 -32.06 13.03
N ILE A 63 3.01 -33.27 12.73
CA ILE A 63 2.42 -33.62 11.44
C ILE A 63 1.21 -32.74 11.12
N GLU A 64 0.31 -32.56 12.08
CA GLU A 64 -0.85 -31.66 11.88
C GLU A 64 -0.43 -30.20 11.61
N LYS A 65 0.57 -29.68 12.34
CA LYS A 65 1.14 -28.37 12.07
C LYS A 65 1.74 -28.25 10.65
N TYR A 66 2.44 -29.28 10.19
CA TYR A 66 3.01 -29.28 8.83
C TYR A 66 1.94 -29.41 7.76
N LYS A 67 0.90 -30.22 7.95
CA LYS A 67 -0.24 -30.33 7.05
C LYS A 67 -0.98 -29.00 6.91
N GLU A 68 -1.20 -28.30 8.03
CA GLU A 68 -1.80 -26.97 8.03
C GLU A 68 -0.95 -25.97 7.23
N LYS A 69 0.39 -25.97 7.43
CA LYS A 69 1.30 -25.12 6.65
C LYS A 69 1.23 -25.43 5.15
N LEU A 70 1.18 -26.68 4.74
CA LEU A 70 1.10 -27.08 3.34
C LEU A 70 -0.24 -26.69 2.70
N SER A 71 -1.36 -26.86 3.40
CA SER A 71 -2.68 -26.41 2.93
C SER A 71 -2.73 -24.90 2.76
N ASN A 72 -2.13 -24.13 3.67
CA ASN A 72 -2.02 -22.69 3.56
C ASN A 72 -1.16 -22.27 2.35
N LEU A 73 -0.08 -23.00 2.04
CA LEU A 73 0.76 -22.75 0.87
C LEU A 73 0.01 -22.93 -0.45
N GLU A 74 -0.78 -23.97 -0.60
CA GLU A 74 -1.59 -24.19 -1.81
C GLU A 74 -2.65 -23.10 -1.99
N THR A 75 -3.33 -22.73 -0.90
CA THR A 75 -4.33 -21.66 -0.90
C THR A 75 -3.69 -20.32 -1.25
N SER A 76 -2.54 -20.00 -0.65
CA SER A 76 -1.77 -18.78 -0.93
C SER A 76 -1.31 -18.75 -2.39
N THR A 77 -0.80 -19.85 -2.92
CA THR A 77 -0.40 -20.00 -4.33
C THR A 77 -1.57 -19.72 -5.28
N SER A 78 -2.74 -20.29 -5.00
CA SER A 78 -3.95 -20.06 -5.77
C SER A 78 -4.36 -18.59 -5.76
N ASN A 79 -4.31 -17.94 -4.61
CA ASN A 79 -4.62 -16.51 -4.47
C ASN A 79 -3.61 -15.64 -5.23
N ILE A 80 -2.31 -15.93 -5.14
CA ILE A 80 -1.26 -15.22 -5.87
C ILE A 80 -1.51 -15.31 -7.39
N ASN A 81 -1.74 -16.52 -7.89
CA ASN A 81 -2.03 -16.73 -9.32
C ASN A 81 -3.29 -15.99 -9.78
N LYS A 82 -4.32 -15.97 -8.93
CA LYS A 82 -5.52 -15.18 -9.18
C LYS A 82 -5.22 -13.69 -9.25
N TYR A 83 -4.37 -13.16 -8.37
CA TYR A 83 -4.00 -11.74 -8.39
C TYR A 83 -3.15 -11.40 -9.61
N LEU A 84 -2.14 -12.20 -9.93
CA LEU A 84 -1.33 -12.03 -11.14
C LEU A 84 -2.21 -11.99 -12.40
N LYS A 85 -3.13 -12.93 -12.53
CA LYS A 85 -4.03 -13.00 -13.68
C LYS A 85 -5.05 -11.86 -13.72
N SER A 86 -5.73 -11.59 -12.60
CA SER A 86 -6.89 -10.68 -12.58
C SER A 86 -6.50 -9.22 -12.53
N TYR A 87 -5.39 -8.87 -11.87
CA TYR A 87 -4.96 -7.49 -11.68
C TYR A 87 -3.84 -7.09 -12.65
N PHE A 88 -2.94 -7.99 -12.99
CA PHE A 88 -1.79 -7.65 -13.82
C PHE A 88 -1.86 -8.21 -15.25
N GLY A 89 -2.89 -8.98 -15.56
CA GLY A 89 -3.04 -9.57 -16.90
C GLY A 89 -1.91 -10.54 -17.30
N HIS A 90 -1.03 -10.90 -16.36
CA HIS A 90 0.08 -11.81 -16.59
C HIS A 90 -0.42 -13.26 -16.63
N ASN A 91 -0.87 -13.69 -17.81
CA ASN A 91 -1.22 -15.10 -18.02
C ASN A 91 0.00 -16.02 -18.15
N MET A 92 1.20 -15.42 -18.25
CA MET A 92 2.43 -16.18 -18.50
C MET A 92 3.15 -16.62 -17.22
N LEU A 93 2.99 -15.87 -16.10
CA LEU A 93 3.64 -16.20 -14.84
C LEU A 93 2.66 -16.92 -13.93
N GLU A 94 3.10 -18.04 -13.39
CA GLU A 94 2.36 -18.88 -12.45
C GLU A 94 3.29 -19.35 -11.33
N LEU A 95 2.83 -19.28 -10.09
CA LEU A 95 3.48 -19.93 -8.97
C LEU A 95 2.95 -21.35 -8.81
N LYS A 96 3.84 -22.28 -8.54
CA LYS A 96 3.53 -23.63 -8.10
C LYS A 96 4.30 -24.00 -6.85
N VAL A 97 3.71 -24.83 -6.01
CA VAL A 97 4.44 -25.48 -4.91
C VAL A 97 5.25 -26.61 -5.51
N LYS A 98 6.56 -26.63 -5.22
CA LYS A 98 7.43 -27.71 -5.67
C LYS A 98 7.05 -29.03 -5.01
N LYS A 99 7.21 -30.11 -5.76
CA LYS A 99 7.11 -31.48 -5.25
C LYS A 99 8.50 -32.08 -5.20
N ASP A 100 8.75 -32.87 -4.17
CA ASP A 100 9.96 -33.69 -4.08
C ASP A 100 9.92 -34.87 -5.07
N ASP A 101 11.01 -35.64 -5.12
CA ASP A 101 11.12 -36.83 -6.00
C ASP A 101 10.08 -37.92 -5.70
N LYS A 102 9.42 -37.85 -4.53
CA LYS A 102 8.33 -38.74 -4.11
C LYS A 102 6.95 -38.19 -4.39
N GLY A 103 6.87 -36.98 -5.03
CA GLY A 103 5.62 -36.28 -5.33
C GLY A 103 4.99 -35.57 -4.14
N GLN A 104 5.69 -35.46 -3.00
CA GLN A 104 5.23 -34.75 -1.82
C GLN A 104 5.61 -33.26 -1.91
N LEU A 105 4.76 -32.39 -1.36
CA LEU A 105 5.02 -30.96 -1.32
C LEU A 105 6.20 -30.67 -0.38
N ASN A 106 7.24 -30.00 -0.89
CA ASN A 106 8.44 -29.71 -0.09
C ASN A 106 8.42 -28.34 0.59
N GLY A 107 7.31 -27.58 0.44
CA GLY A 107 7.17 -26.28 1.06
C GLY A 107 7.88 -25.15 0.31
N GLU A 108 8.49 -25.40 -0.86
CA GLU A 108 9.12 -24.41 -1.72
C GLU A 108 8.20 -24.01 -2.87
N PHE A 109 8.35 -22.78 -3.34
CA PHE A 109 7.69 -22.31 -4.56
C PHE A 109 8.63 -22.35 -5.76
N GLU A 110 8.06 -22.62 -6.91
CA GLU A 110 8.68 -22.37 -8.19
C GLU A 110 7.84 -21.39 -9.01
N ILE A 111 8.49 -20.53 -9.75
CA ILE A 111 7.84 -19.61 -10.68
C ILE A 111 7.95 -20.21 -12.05
N LEU A 112 6.81 -20.39 -12.71
CA LEU A 112 6.72 -20.90 -14.05
C LEU A 112 6.38 -19.78 -15.03
N ARG A 113 6.96 -19.83 -16.21
CA ARG A 113 6.59 -18.99 -17.37
C ARG A 113 6.14 -19.89 -18.51
N ASN A 114 4.88 -19.80 -18.89
CA ASN A 114 4.27 -20.69 -19.89
C ASN A 114 4.50 -22.20 -19.57
N GLY A 115 4.32 -22.57 -18.30
CA GLY A 115 4.45 -23.95 -17.85
C GLY A 115 5.90 -24.46 -17.69
N LYS A 116 6.93 -23.64 -17.98
CA LYS A 116 8.35 -23.96 -17.78
C LYS A 116 8.92 -23.10 -16.66
N GLN A 117 9.92 -23.61 -15.95
CA GLN A 117 10.60 -22.85 -14.90
C GLN A 117 11.08 -21.49 -15.44
N ALA A 118 10.62 -20.42 -14.81
CA ALA A 118 11.00 -19.08 -15.20
C ALA A 118 12.47 -18.80 -14.83
N LYS A 119 13.24 -18.34 -15.80
CA LYS A 119 14.62 -17.88 -15.62
C LYS A 119 14.65 -16.38 -15.93
N ASN A 120 15.54 -15.64 -15.26
CA ASN A 120 15.80 -14.22 -15.54
C ASN A 120 14.50 -13.37 -15.46
N LEU A 121 13.83 -13.41 -14.32
CA LEU A 121 12.71 -12.50 -14.05
C LEU A 121 13.24 -11.06 -14.03
N SER A 122 12.48 -10.13 -14.62
CA SER A 122 12.75 -8.71 -14.46
C SER A 122 12.51 -8.27 -13.00
N GLU A 123 13.12 -7.17 -12.60
CA GLU A 123 12.93 -6.61 -11.25
C GLU A 123 11.45 -6.30 -10.99
N GLY A 124 10.74 -5.78 -12.00
CA GLY A 124 9.30 -5.55 -11.90
C GLY A 124 8.49 -6.83 -11.71
N GLU A 125 8.80 -7.90 -12.44
CA GLU A 125 8.15 -9.21 -12.25
C GLU A 125 8.37 -9.77 -10.84
N CYS A 126 9.61 -9.66 -10.34
CA CYS A 126 9.92 -10.06 -8.95
C CYS A 126 9.10 -9.25 -7.95
N SER A 127 9.03 -7.93 -8.11
CA SER A 127 8.27 -7.04 -7.24
C SER A 127 6.77 -7.35 -7.26
N LEU A 128 6.20 -7.63 -8.44
CA LEU A 128 4.80 -8.01 -8.58
C LEU A 128 4.48 -9.32 -7.86
N VAL A 129 5.31 -10.34 -8.07
CA VAL A 129 5.12 -11.64 -7.41
C VAL A 129 5.24 -11.49 -5.90
N ALA A 130 6.26 -10.75 -5.42
CA ALA A 130 6.47 -10.49 -4.00
C ALA A 130 5.28 -9.73 -3.38
N PHE A 131 4.75 -8.74 -4.09
CA PHE A 131 3.59 -7.98 -3.63
C PHE A 131 2.32 -8.84 -3.58
N CYS A 132 2.07 -9.66 -4.59
CA CYS A 132 0.95 -10.61 -4.59
C CYS A 132 1.08 -11.63 -3.45
N TYR A 133 2.29 -12.11 -3.18
CA TYR A 133 2.58 -12.99 -2.05
C TYR A 133 2.27 -12.29 -0.71
N PHE A 134 2.73 -11.06 -0.54
CA PHE A 134 2.44 -10.25 0.65
C PHE A 134 0.93 -10.11 0.88
N VAL A 135 0.16 -9.72 -0.16
CA VAL A 135 -1.29 -9.58 -0.03
C VAL A 135 -1.99 -10.92 0.26
N ALA A 136 -1.53 -12.02 -0.35
CA ALA A 136 -2.07 -13.34 -0.07
C ALA A 136 -1.78 -13.78 1.38
N SER A 137 -0.60 -13.46 1.92
CA SER A 137 -0.23 -13.79 3.30
C SER A 137 -1.08 -13.05 4.35
N LEU A 138 -1.65 -11.89 4.00
CA LEU A 138 -2.60 -11.19 4.88
C LEU A 138 -3.96 -11.91 4.98
N GLU A 139 -4.27 -12.78 4.05
CA GLU A 139 -5.50 -13.60 4.05
C GLU A 139 -5.30 -14.96 4.73
N ASP A 140 -4.07 -15.28 5.13
CA ASP A 140 -3.73 -16.53 5.83
C ASP A 140 -4.44 -16.61 7.20
N ALA A 141 -4.79 -17.83 7.62
CA ALA A 141 -5.47 -18.11 8.89
C ALA A 141 -4.73 -17.53 10.11
N LYS A 142 -3.40 -17.41 10.03
CA LYS A 142 -2.58 -16.82 11.10
C LYS A 142 -2.75 -15.31 11.27
N THR A 143 -3.18 -14.59 10.24
CA THR A 143 -3.23 -13.14 10.18
C THR A 143 -4.66 -12.59 10.16
N LYS A 144 -5.58 -13.37 9.62
CA LYS A 144 -6.95 -12.96 9.30
C LYS A 144 -7.75 -12.37 10.47
N ASP A 145 -7.57 -12.93 11.68
CA ASP A 145 -8.37 -12.52 12.85
C ASP A 145 -7.57 -11.68 13.87
N LYS A 146 -6.34 -11.25 13.51
CA LYS A 146 -5.45 -10.51 14.42
C LYS A 146 -5.54 -9.00 14.30
N ASN A 147 -6.41 -8.48 13.42
CA ASN A 147 -6.57 -7.05 13.19
C ASN A 147 -5.21 -6.32 12.97
N PRO A 148 -4.40 -6.73 11.97
CA PRO A 148 -3.03 -6.27 11.82
C PRO A 148 -2.95 -4.79 11.44
N ILE A 149 -1.84 -4.17 11.83
CA ILE A 149 -1.35 -2.89 11.27
C ILE A 149 -0.50 -3.24 10.05
N ILE A 150 -0.81 -2.60 8.92
CA ILE A 150 -0.14 -2.88 7.65
C ILE A 150 0.71 -1.67 7.27
N TRP A 151 1.97 -1.91 6.95
CA TRP A 151 2.88 -0.91 6.40
C TRP A 151 3.35 -1.36 5.01
N ILE A 152 3.17 -0.51 4.02
CA ILE A 152 3.61 -0.73 2.64
C ILE A 152 4.57 0.41 2.28
N ASP A 153 5.84 0.06 2.08
CA ASP A 153 6.89 1.01 1.74
C ASP A 153 7.19 0.92 0.25
N ASP A 154 6.92 2.01 -0.44
CA ASP A 154 7.19 2.25 -1.87
C ASP A 154 6.94 1.05 -2.80
N PRO A 155 5.69 0.57 -2.89
CA PRO A 155 5.36 -0.71 -3.54
C PRO A 155 5.55 -0.70 -5.06
N ILE A 156 6.01 0.43 -5.62
CA ILE A 156 6.08 0.66 -7.06
C ILE A 156 7.48 1.06 -7.56
N SER A 157 8.50 0.98 -6.70
CA SER A 157 9.85 1.48 -7.00
C SER A 157 10.47 0.92 -8.27
N SER A 158 10.15 -0.32 -8.64
CA SER A 158 10.70 -1.02 -9.81
C SER A 158 9.66 -1.31 -10.89
N LEU A 159 8.49 -0.66 -10.84
CA LEU A 159 7.36 -0.93 -11.73
C LEU A 159 7.18 0.17 -12.77
N ASP A 160 6.73 -0.21 -13.95
CA ASP A 160 6.28 0.73 -14.98
C ASP A 160 4.93 1.37 -14.61
N ASN A 161 4.58 2.45 -15.32
CA ASN A 161 3.34 3.19 -15.08
C ASN A 161 2.06 2.35 -15.23
N ASN A 162 2.08 1.30 -16.05
CA ASN A 162 0.91 0.43 -16.23
C ASN A 162 0.62 -0.38 -14.98
N HIS A 163 1.68 -0.82 -14.29
CA HIS A 163 1.56 -1.61 -13.06
C HIS A 163 1.17 -0.79 -11.83
N ILE A 164 1.42 0.52 -11.82
CA ILE A 164 1.03 1.42 -10.71
C ILE A 164 -0.47 1.33 -10.42
N PHE A 165 -1.29 1.37 -11.47
CA PHE A 165 -2.75 1.26 -11.31
C PHE A 165 -3.19 -0.08 -10.72
N PHE A 166 -2.53 -1.17 -11.11
CA PHE A 166 -2.88 -2.51 -10.60
C PHE A 166 -2.50 -2.69 -9.13
N ILE A 167 -1.33 -2.19 -8.72
CA ILE A 167 -0.94 -2.16 -7.30
C ILE A 167 -1.97 -1.38 -6.48
N PHE A 168 -2.34 -0.18 -6.93
CA PHE A 168 -3.38 0.61 -6.28
C PHE A 168 -4.69 -0.18 -6.15
N SER A 169 -5.17 -0.78 -7.25
CA SER A 169 -6.41 -1.55 -7.29
C SER A 169 -6.39 -2.74 -6.35
N LEU A 170 -5.25 -3.43 -6.24
CA LEU A 170 -5.08 -4.55 -5.33
C LEU A 170 -5.08 -4.09 -3.87
N ILE A 171 -4.40 -2.98 -3.55
CA ILE A 171 -4.43 -2.36 -2.21
C ILE A 171 -5.88 -1.95 -1.85
N GLU A 172 -6.58 -1.28 -2.78
CA GLU A 172 -7.96 -0.82 -2.53
C GLU A 172 -8.89 -1.99 -2.25
N ALA A 173 -8.87 -3.01 -3.12
CA ALA A 173 -9.79 -4.13 -3.03
C ALA A 173 -9.50 -5.08 -1.86
N LYS A 174 -8.23 -5.29 -1.52
CA LYS A 174 -7.81 -6.34 -0.58
C LYS A 174 -7.41 -5.81 0.79
N ILE A 175 -6.98 -4.55 0.89
CA ILE A 175 -6.49 -3.98 2.14
C ILE A 175 -7.39 -2.84 2.62
N ALA A 176 -7.54 -1.77 1.85
CA ALA A 176 -8.30 -0.60 2.26
C ALA A 176 -9.78 -0.91 2.55
N LYS A 177 -10.39 -1.80 1.78
CA LYS A 177 -11.75 -2.28 2.04
C LYS A 177 -11.86 -3.01 3.38
N LYS A 178 -10.86 -3.84 3.73
CA LYS A 178 -10.85 -4.59 4.99
C LYS A 178 -10.63 -3.71 6.21
N ILE A 179 -9.99 -2.55 6.06
CA ILE A 179 -9.92 -1.53 7.13
C ILE A 179 -11.31 -0.96 7.39
N LYS A 180 -12.08 -0.62 6.35
CA LYS A 180 -13.46 -0.16 6.49
C LYS A 180 -14.37 -1.18 7.16
N ASP A 181 -14.10 -2.46 6.95
CA ASP A 181 -14.81 -3.58 7.56
C ASP A 181 -14.28 -3.94 8.96
N ASN A 182 -13.37 -3.16 9.54
CA ASN A 182 -12.70 -3.38 10.82
C ASN A 182 -11.97 -4.73 10.93
N LYS A 183 -11.49 -5.27 9.79
CA LYS A 183 -10.69 -6.50 9.75
C LYS A 183 -9.19 -6.24 9.87
N TYR A 184 -8.75 -5.03 9.52
CA TYR A 184 -7.40 -4.53 9.69
C TYR A 184 -7.44 -3.23 10.48
N SER A 185 -6.45 -3.02 11.34
CA SER A 185 -6.43 -1.89 12.26
C SER A 185 -6.04 -0.59 11.56
N GLN A 186 -4.91 -0.58 10.87
CA GLN A 186 -4.35 0.60 10.22
C GLN A 186 -3.59 0.21 8.95
N LEU A 187 -3.51 1.16 8.00
CA LEU A 187 -2.71 1.07 6.79
C LEU A 187 -1.82 2.31 6.68
N PHE A 188 -0.52 2.09 6.62
CA PHE A 188 0.47 3.10 6.28
C PHE A 188 1.04 2.80 4.89
N ILE A 189 1.13 3.82 4.05
CA ILE A 189 1.75 3.71 2.72
C ILE A 189 2.75 4.85 2.61
N SER A 190 4.03 4.53 2.40
CA SER A 190 5.06 5.49 2.01
C SER A 190 5.36 5.37 0.53
N THR A 191 5.61 6.49 -0.13
CA THR A 191 6.01 6.54 -1.54
C THR A 191 6.70 7.84 -1.88
N HIS A 192 7.69 7.79 -2.76
CA HIS A 192 8.29 8.97 -3.37
C HIS A 192 7.65 9.33 -4.74
N ASN A 193 6.76 8.47 -5.25
CA ASN A 193 6.15 8.63 -6.56
C ASN A 193 4.83 9.42 -6.49
N LEU A 194 4.81 10.61 -7.12
CA LEU A 194 3.64 11.49 -7.12
C LEU A 194 2.48 10.95 -7.97
N ASP A 195 2.75 10.13 -8.98
CA ASP A 195 1.69 9.50 -9.77
C ASP A 195 0.95 8.44 -8.95
N PHE A 196 1.67 7.68 -8.13
CA PHE A 196 1.04 6.77 -7.19
C PHE A 196 0.23 7.51 -6.11
N LEU A 197 0.73 8.65 -5.61
CA LEU A 197 -0.01 9.51 -4.69
C LEU A 197 -1.35 9.97 -5.27
N LYS A 198 -1.43 10.26 -6.58
CA LYS A 198 -2.71 10.60 -7.25
C LYS A 198 -3.73 9.47 -7.14
N TYR A 199 -3.29 8.22 -7.26
CA TYR A 199 -4.17 7.06 -7.08
C TYR A 199 -4.59 6.88 -5.62
N ILE A 200 -3.65 6.99 -4.67
CA ILE A 200 -3.95 6.86 -3.23
C ILE A 200 -4.98 7.91 -2.77
N LYS A 201 -4.94 9.12 -3.32
CA LYS A 201 -5.93 10.17 -3.04
C LYS A 201 -7.37 9.81 -3.46
N ARG A 202 -7.55 8.78 -4.29
CA ARG A 202 -8.87 8.26 -4.67
C ARG A 202 -9.51 7.38 -3.59
N PHE A 203 -8.78 6.98 -2.56
CA PHE A 203 -9.40 6.29 -1.44
C PHE A 203 -10.52 7.16 -0.87
N LYS A 204 -11.75 6.63 -0.91
CA LYS A 204 -12.93 7.38 -0.48
C LYS A 204 -12.80 7.69 1.02
N LYS A 205 -12.94 8.98 1.35
CA LYS A 205 -13.12 9.42 2.72
C LYS A 205 -14.34 8.69 3.32
N SER A 206 -14.13 7.87 4.32
CA SER A 206 -15.24 7.33 5.09
C SER A 206 -15.60 8.38 6.14
N LYS A 207 -16.84 8.84 6.14
CA LYS A 207 -17.35 9.59 7.30
C LYS A 207 -17.29 8.66 8.50
N PRO A 208 -16.75 9.09 9.65
CA PRO A 208 -16.82 8.30 10.86
C PRO A 208 -18.29 7.96 11.12
N LYS A 209 -18.58 6.70 11.46
CA LYS A 209 -19.90 6.36 11.99
C LYS A 209 -20.03 7.17 13.28
N GLN A 210 -20.97 8.09 13.32
CA GLN A 210 -21.30 8.85 14.50
C GLN A 210 -21.82 7.87 15.58
N ASN A 211 -20.90 7.37 16.38
CA ASN A 211 -21.24 6.94 17.73
C ASN A 211 -21.15 8.20 18.59
N GLU A 212 -22.26 8.61 19.15
CA GLU A 212 -22.47 9.87 19.88
C GLU A 212 -21.50 10.13 21.05
N ASN A 213 -20.62 9.19 21.39
CA ASN A 213 -19.70 9.28 22.53
C ASN A 213 -18.19 9.34 22.17
N ASP A 214 -17.80 9.26 20.91
CA ASP A 214 -16.39 9.24 20.52
C ASP A 214 -16.06 10.46 19.63
N LYS A 215 -15.53 11.52 20.26
CA LYS A 215 -15.11 12.79 19.62
C LYS A 215 -13.77 12.67 18.87
N THR A 216 -13.42 11.55 18.30
CA THR A 216 -12.24 11.44 17.47
C THR A 216 -12.61 11.67 16.01
N ASP A 217 -12.65 12.94 15.61
CA ASP A 217 -12.74 13.39 14.21
C ASP A 217 -11.45 13.03 13.44
N TYR A 218 -11.23 11.76 13.18
CA TYR A 218 -10.17 11.35 12.24
C TYR A 218 -10.75 11.31 10.83
N GLU A 219 -10.52 12.39 10.06
CA GLU A 219 -10.71 12.33 8.61
C GLU A 219 -9.72 11.33 8.03
N PHE A 220 -10.20 10.23 7.56
CA PHE A 220 -9.40 9.23 6.84
C PHE A 220 -9.56 9.42 5.31
N PRO A 221 -8.50 9.35 4.49
CA PRO A 221 -7.08 9.20 4.81
C PRO A 221 -6.37 10.51 5.18
N GLN A 222 -5.28 10.43 5.97
CA GLN A 222 -4.41 11.57 6.26
C GLN A 222 -3.11 11.47 5.46
N TYR A 223 -2.59 12.63 5.03
CA TYR A 223 -1.41 12.71 4.18
C TYR A 223 -0.32 13.50 4.88
N TYR A 224 0.90 12.94 4.86
CA TYR A 224 2.08 13.53 5.45
C TYR A 224 3.18 13.64 4.42
N PHE A 225 4.11 14.55 4.66
CA PHE A 225 5.29 14.77 3.85
C PHE A 225 6.52 14.62 4.74
N ILE A 226 7.51 13.85 4.27
CA ILE A 226 8.81 13.71 4.95
C ILE A 226 9.76 14.70 4.30
N GLU A 227 10.14 15.74 5.05
CA GLU A 227 11.09 16.74 4.61
C GLU A 227 12.47 16.43 5.17
N LYS A 228 13.46 16.34 4.28
CA LYS A 228 14.87 16.29 4.68
C LYS A 228 15.42 17.71 4.76
N SER A 229 16.11 18.04 5.83
CA SER A 229 16.82 19.31 5.99
C SER A 229 18.21 19.05 6.54
N ILE A 230 19.16 19.90 6.13
CA ILE A 230 20.52 19.89 6.67
C ILE A 230 20.60 21.07 7.62
N LYS A 231 20.74 20.78 8.92
CA LYS A 231 20.98 21.79 9.95
C LYS A 231 22.36 21.54 10.55
N GLU A 232 23.22 22.53 10.56
CA GLU A 232 24.56 22.46 11.17
C GLU A 232 25.37 21.21 10.75
N ASN A 233 25.39 20.88 9.44
CA ASN A 233 26.02 19.70 8.85
C ASN A 233 25.43 18.35 9.29
N THR A 234 24.23 18.34 9.91
CA THR A 234 23.52 17.12 10.28
C THR A 234 22.26 16.98 9.42
N GLU A 235 22.10 15.85 8.74
CA GLU A 235 20.85 15.53 8.04
C GLU A 235 19.76 15.21 9.07
N THR A 236 18.65 15.92 8.98
CA THR A 236 17.45 15.68 9.79
C THR A 236 16.25 15.43 8.88
N SER A 237 15.32 14.58 9.33
CA SER A 237 14.06 14.34 8.63
C SER A 237 12.90 14.64 9.56
N GLU A 238 11.93 15.43 9.09
CA GLU A 238 10.74 15.80 9.84
C GLU A 238 9.48 15.34 9.08
N ILE A 239 8.50 14.83 9.83
CA ILE A 239 7.18 14.50 9.27
C ILE A 239 6.28 15.73 9.43
N LYS A 240 5.81 16.26 8.30
CA LYS A 240 4.92 17.42 8.23
C LYS A 240 3.62 17.06 7.54
N LYS A 241 2.58 17.85 7.71
CA LYS A 241 1.38 17.72 6.88
C LYS A 241 1.73 17.95 5.42
N LEU A 242 1.10 17.19 4.54
CA LEU A 242 1.29 17.37 3.09
C LEU A 242 0.99 18.83 2.70
N PRO A 243 1.85 19.49 1.90
CA PRO A 243 1.59 20.83 1.41
C PRO A 243 0.23 20.91 0.71
N LYS A 244 -0.52 22.00 0.97
CA LYS A 244 -1.89 22.18 0.45
C LYS A 244 -1.98 22.02 -1.08
N CYS A 245 -0.96 22.44 -1.81
CA CYS A 245 -0.91 22.26 -3.26
C CYS A 245 -0.86 20.77 -3.66
N LEU A 246 -0.09 19.93 -2.94
CA LEU A 246 -0.04 18.51 -3.20
C LEU A 246 -1.28 17.77 -2.65
N GLU A 247 -1.85 18.24 -1.55
CA GLU A 247 -3.08 17.67 -0.99
C GLU A 247 -4.30 17.97 -1.88
N LYS A 248 -4.43 19.22 -2.35
CA LYS A 248 -5.62 19.76 -2.99
C LYS A 248 -5.69 19.44 -4.48
N TYR A 249 -4.56 19.50 -5.20
CA TYR A 249 -4.56 19.40 -6.66
C TYR A 249 -4.22 17.99 -7.13
N THR A 250 -5.03 17.53 -8.10
CA THR A 250 -4.79 16.27 -8.78
C THR A 250 -3.75 16.41 -9.89
N THR A 251 -3.66 17.60 -10.50
CA THR A 251 -2.76 17.92 -11.61
C THR A 251 -2.18 19.31 -11.50
N GLU A 252 -1.03 19.55 -12.14
CA GLU A 252 -0.44 20.88 -12.28
C GLU A 252 -1.41 21.87 -12.95
N PHE A 253 -2.25 21.39 -13.85
CA PHE A 253 -3.27 22.20 -14.53
C PHE A 253 -4.20 22.95 -13.56
N ASN A 254 -4.68 22.26 -12.52
CA ASN A 254 -5.51 22.89 -11.49
C ASN A 254 -4.75 23.93 -10.68
N TYR A 255 -3.47 23.66 -10.37
CA TYR A 255 -2.61 24.62 -9.69
C TYR A 255 -2.38 25.87 -10.54
N LEU A 256 -2.05 25.70 -11.82
CA LEU A 256 -1.85 26.83 -12.74
C LEU A 256 -3.13 27.69 -12.88
N PHE A 257 -4.29 27.05 -13.00
CA PHE A 257 -5.57 27.77 -13.00
C PHE A 257 -5.77 28.59 -11.72
N GLU A 258 -5.46 28.01 -10.56
CA GLU A 258 -5.56 28.74 -9.28
C GLU A 258 -4.63 29.96 -9.25
N GLN A 259 -3.40 29.85 -9.76
CA GLN A 259 -2.46 30.99 -9.79
C GLN A 259 -3.02 32.13 -10.64
N ILE A 260 -3.59 31.84 -11.82
CA ILE A 260 -4.21 32.86 -12.69
C ILE A 260 -5.45 33.44 -12.00
N TYR A 261 -6.29 32.61 -11.39
CA TYR A 261 -7.49 33.06 -10.71
C TYR A 261 -7.19 33.93 -9.49
N LYS A 262 -6.17 33.60 -8.70
CA LYS A 262 -5.69 34.42 -7.59
C LYS A 262 -5.12 35.75 -8.09
N PHE A 263 -4.37 35.72 -9.19
CA PHE A 263 -3.77 36.90 -9.75
C PHE A 263 -4.84 37.91 -10.19
N LYS A 264 -5.91 37.48 -10.85
CA LYS A 264 -7.05 38.33 -11.18
C LYS A 264 -7.64 39.04 -9.95
N ASN A 265 -7.71 38.33 -8.80
CA ASN A 265 -8.34 38.81 -7.58
C ASN A 265 -7.34 39.41 -6.56
N ILE A 266 -6.11 39.70 -6.99
CA ILE A 266 -5.10 40.28 -6.10
C ILE A 266 -5.52 41.69 -5.66
N ASP A 267 -5.49 41.92 -4.35
CA ASP A 267 -5.84 43.18 -3.73
C ASP A 267 -4.84 43.59 -2.63
N ASP A 268 -5.09 44.66 -1.93
CA ASP A 268 -4.20 45.19 -0.89
C ASP A 268 -4.15 44.34 0.39
N THR A 269 -5.01 43.33 0.53
CA THR A 269 -4.99 42.39 1.67
C THR A 269 -3.89 41.34 1.53
N TYR A 270 -3.31 41.17 0.33
CA TYR A 270 -2.23 40.23 0.09
C TYR A 270 -0.90 40.78 0.64
N ASN A 271 -0.13 39.84 1.26
CA ASN A 271 1.24 40.17 1.64
C ASN A 271 2.08 40.55 0.43
N GLU A 272 2.96 41.57 0.57
CA GLU A 272 3.84 42.08 -0.49
C GLU A 272 4.68 40.97 -1.15
N ASP A 273 5.29 40.06 -0.38
CA ASP A 273 6.08 38.98 -0.94
C ASP A 273 5.24 38.02 -1.81
N LEU A 274 3.99 37.79 -1.43
CA LEU A 274 3.06 36.96 -2.20
C LEU A 274 2.63 37.72 -3.49
N LYS A 275 2.37 39.01 -3.41
CA LYS A 275 2.07 39.83 -4.58
C LYS A 275 3.22 39.79 -5.58
N ILE A 276 4.45 40.03 -5.13
CA ILE A 276 5.64 39.99 -5.96
C ILE A 276 5.78 38.61 -6.62
N SER A 277 5.65 37.52 -5.84
CA SER A 277 5.74 36.17 -6.37
C SER A 277 4.67 35.84 -7.41
N LEU A 278 3.42 36.29 -7.22
CA LEU A 278 2.34 36.08 -8.17
C LEU A 278 2.59 36.90 -9.47
N VAL A 279 3.04 38.13 -9.34
CA VAL A 279 3.32 39.05 -10.48
C VAL A 279 4.44 38.48 -11.35
N TYR A 280 5.57 38.11 -10.76
CA TYR A 280 6.73 37.63 -11.53
C TYR A 280 6.48 36.23 -12.16
N ASN A 281 5.65 35.39 -11.55
CA ASN A 281 5.34 34.09 -12.09
C ASN A 281 4.13 34.07 -13.03
N PHE A 282 3.37 35.16 -13.13
CA PHE A 282 2.12 35.20 -13.89
C PHE A 282 2.29 34.79 -15.35
N GLY A 283 3.26 35.36 -16.05
CA GLY A 283 3.50 35.09 -17.48
C GLY A 283 3.80 33.60 -17.73
N ASN A 284 4.68 33.01 -16.92
CA ASN A 284 5.04 31.61 -17.03
C ASN A 284 3.87 30.68 -16.69
N ASN A 285 3.11 31.01 -15.64
CA ASN A 285 1.93 30.24 -15.25
C ASN A 285 0.82 30.31 -16.29
N LEU A 286 0.58 31.50 -16.86
CA LEU A 286 -0.39 31.70 -17.92
C LEU A 286 -0.02 30.92 -19.19
N ARG A 287 1.24 31.00 -19.61
CA ARG A 287 1.74 30.23 -20.75
C ARG A 287 1.53 28.73 -20.57
N LYS A 288 2.04 28.15 -19.49
CA LYS A 288 1.89 26.72 -19.19
C LYS A 288 0.43 26.29 -19.14
N PHE A 289 -0.42 27.11 -18.54
CA PHE A 289 -1.85 26.84 -18.48
C PHE A 289 -2.49 26.80 -19.87
N LEU A 290 -2.22 27.81 -20.71
CA LEU A 290 -2.76 27.88 -22.06
C LEU A 290 -2.23 26.79 -22.97
N GLU A 291 -0.95 26.42 -22.85
CA GLU A 291 -0.37 25.29 -23.58
C GLU A 291 -1.16 24.01 -23.30
N ILE A 292 -1.44 23.71 -22.03
CA ILE A 292 -2.23 22.51 -21.65
C ILE A 292 -3.69 22.65 -22.10
N TYR A 293 -4.34 23.80 -21.85
CA TYR A 293 -5.74 24.03 -22.14
C TYR A 293 -6.03 23.95 -23.63
N LEU A 294 -5.22 24.65 -24.44
CA LEU A 294 -5.40 24.69 -25.89
C LEU A 294 -4.97 23.39 -26.57
N PHE A 295 -3.99 22.68 -26.02
CA PHE A 295 -3.65 21.33 -26.50
C PHE A 295 -4.84 20.38 -26.44
N PHE A 296 -5.57 20.33 -25.32
CA PHE A 296 -6.76 19.48 -25.21
C PHE A 296 -7.92 19.97 -26.08
N LYS A 297 -7.98 21.25 -26.36
CA LYS A 297 -9.02 21.82 -27.18
C LYS A 297 -8.73 21.66 -28.68
N TYR A 298 -7.48 21.77 -29.08
CA TYR A 298 -7.01 21.70 -30.47
C TYR A 298 -5.86 20.68 -30.59
N PRO A 299 -6.16 19.38 -30.50
CA PRO A 299 -5.13 18.33 -30.35
C PRO A 299 -4.22 18.17 -31.57
N ASN A 300 -4.56 18.74 -32.72
CA ASN A 300 -3.77 18.66 -33.93
C ASN A 300 -2.63 19.72 -34.00
N ASN A 301 -2.57 20.68 -33.08
CA ASN A 301 -1.55 21.72 -33.02
C ASN A 301 -0.52 21.37 -31.94
N PHE A 302 0.47 20.56 -32.29
CA PHE A 302 1.43 19.97 -31.33
C PHE A 302 2.68 20.82 -31.10
N GLU A 303 2.98 21.81 -31.95
CA GLU A 303 4.36 22.30 -31.99
C GLU A 303 4.66 23.51 -31.11
N SER A 304 3.72 24.38 -30.82
CA SER A 304 3.86 25.46 -29.81
C SER A 304 2.56 26.21 -29.59
N LEU A 305 2.45 26.85 -28.43
CA LEU A 305 1.44 27.88 -28.22
C LEU A 305 1.89 29.12 -29.06
N ASP A 306 1.26 29.32 -30.19
CA ASP A 306 1.51 30.45 -31.10
C ASP A 306 0.35 31.43 -31.11
N LYS A 307 0.60 32.56 -31.79
CA LYS A 307 -0.41 33.62 -31.96
C LYS A 307 -1.65 33.09 -32.66
N GLU A 308 -1.48 32.28 -33.68
CA GLU A 308 -2.59 31.75 -34.49
C GLU A 308 -3.53 30.88 -33.67
N LEU A 309 -2.99 30.09 -32.76
CA LEU A 309 -3.78 29.24 -31.86
C LEU A 309 -4.62 30.04 -30.86
N ILE A 310 -4.04 31.15 -30.35
CA ILE A 310 -4.76 32.05 -29.44
C ILE A 310 -5.82 32.81 -30.20
N GLU A 311 -5.52 33.31 -31.42
CA GLU A 311 -6.48 33.96 -32.30
C GLU A 311 -7.64 33.01 -32.67
N ARG A 312 -7.32 31.77 -33.01
CA ARG A 312 -8.34 30.73 -33.27
C ARG A 312 -9.23 30.50 -32.05
N PHE A 313 -8.65 30.40 -30.87
CA PHE A 313 -9.45 30.21 -29.64
C PHE A 313 -10.36 31.44 -29.39
N PHE A 314 -9.88 32.64 -29.67
CA PHE A 314 -10.66 33.87 -29.58
C PHE A 314 -11.83 33.82 -30.58
N ASN A 315 -11.56 33.54 -31.86
CA ASN A 315 -12.56 33.50 -32.93
C ASN A 315 -13.64 32.45 -32.68
N ASP A 316 -13.23 31.27 -32.25
CA ASP A 316 -14.17 30.17 -31.88
C ASP A 316 -15.03 30.55 -30.66
N THR A 317 -14.52 31.38 -29.75
CA THR A 317 -15.26 31.82 -28.56
C THR A 317 -16.27 32.92 -28.84
N TYR A 318 -15.92 33.87 -29.69
CA TYR A 318 -16.75 35.05 -29.92
C TYR A 318 -17.57 35.01 -31.22
N GLN A 319 -17.27 34.05 -32.12
CA GLN A 319 -17.98 33.87 -33.39
C GLN A 319 -18.25 35.16 -34.17
N SER A 320 -17.33 36.15 -34.07
CA SER A 320 -17.57 37.47 -34.56
C SER A 320 -16.60 37.83 -35.68
N ASP A 321 -17.15 38.23 -36.83
CA ASP A 321 -16.38 38.86 -37.90
C ASP A 321 -15.91 40.30 -37.59
N ASN A 322 -16.36 40.87 -36.47
CA ASN A 322 -15.98 42.20 -36.00
C ASN A 322 -15.07 42.09 -34.76
N THR A 323 -13.80 41.91 -34.98
CA THR A 323 -12.78 42.06 -33.93
C THR A 323 -12.59 43.55 -33.67
N ASP A 324 -13.09 44.01 -32.50
CA ASP A 324 -12.77 45.34 -31.98
C ASP A 324 -11.23 45.46 -31.86
N GLU A 325 -10.66 46.61 -32.27
CA GLU A 325 -9.21 46.91 -32.18
C GLU A 325 -8.65 46.59 -30.76
N ASN A 326 -9.43 46.81 -29.73
CA ASN A 326 -9.04 46.48 -28.35
C ASN A 326 -8.81 45.01 -28.12
N HIS A 327 -9.60 44.12 -28.72
CA HIS A 327 -9.42 42.69 -28.61
C HIS A 327 -8.19 42.21 -29.38
N GLN A 328 -7.92 42.76 -30.55
CA GLN A 328 -6.69 42.46 -31.32
C GLN A 328 -5.44 42.90 -30.58
N ARG A 329 -5.45 44.07 -29.93
CA ARG A 329 -4.36 44.55 -29.07
C ARG A 329 -4.17 43.64 -27.87
N MET A 330 -5.24 43.19 -27.25
CA MET A 330 -5.20 42.26 -26.10
C MET A 330 -4.55 40.92 -26.49
N ILE A 331 -4.97 40.35 -27.63
CA ILE A 331 -4.38 39.11 -28.17
C ILE A 331 -2.89 39.29 -28.47
N ALA A 332 -2.53 40.40 -29.13
CA ALA A 332 -1.13 40.73 -29.42
C ALA A 332 -0.30 40.87 -28.14
N ASN A 333 -0.83 41.55 -27.12
CA ASN A 333 -0.17 41.68 -25.82
C ASN A 333 -0.01 40.33 -25.10
N ILE A 334 -1.03 39.47 -25.10
CA ILE A 334 -0.94 38.14 -24.54
C ILE A 334 0.16 37.34 -25.23
N THR A 335 0.18 37.36 -26.57
CA THR A 335 1.16 36.61 -27.37
C THR A 335 2.57 37.16 -27.19
N ASN A 336 2.77 38.46 -27.35
CA ASN A 336 4.11 39.06 -27.40
C ASN A 336 4.74 39.24 -26.02
N ARG A 337 3.97 39.69 -25.02
CA ARG A 337 4.52 39.93 -23.67
C ARG A 337 4.53 38.68 -22.78
N TYR A 338 3.44 37.96 -22.75
CA TYR A 338 3.30 36.87 -21.77
C TYR A 338 3.78 35.53 -22.27
N GLN A 339 3.75 35.33 -23.58
CA GLN A 339 4.24 34.08 -24.16
C GLN A 339 5.75 34.17 -24.46
N ASN A 340 6.24 35.27 -24.96
CA ASN A 340 7.62 35.42 -25.41
C ASN A 340 8.49 36.18 -24.39
N GLU A 341 8.09 37.37 -23.99
CA GLU A 341 8.93 38.23 -23.16
C GLU A 341 9.07 37.75 -21.70
N TYR A 342 7.98 37.31 -21.07
CA TYR A 342 8.01 36.93 -19.65
C TYR A 342 8.36 35.46 -19.39
N SER A 343 8.52 34.67 -20.44
CA SER A 343 8.76 33.23 -20.31
C SER A 343 10.11 32.73 -20.82
N HIS A 344 10.85 33.52 -21.60
CA HIS A 344 12.15 33.13 -22.17
C HIS A 344 13.36 33.71 -21.42
N LEU A 345 14.27 32.80 -21.00
CA LEU A 345 15.47 33.15 -20.24
C LEU A 345 16.36 34.20 -20.93
N ARG A 346 16.47 34.19 -22.28
CA ARG A 346 17.28 35.14 -23.05
C ARG A 346 16.78 36.58 -22.92
N GLU A 347 15.48 36.77 -22.85
CA GLU A 347 14.86 38.06 -22.71
C GLU A 347 14.91 38.59 -21.28
N ILE A 348 14.81 37.68 -20.30
CA ILE A 348 14.99 38.00 -18.87
C ILE A 348 16.40 38.54 -18.62
N LEU A 349 17.43 38.00 -19.25
CA LEU A 349 18.82 38.43 -19.08
C LEU A 349 19.09 39.80 -19.71
N SER A 350 18.36 40.20 -20.77
CA SER A 350 18.53 41.50 -21.47
C SER A 350 17.71 42.63 -20.88
N ARG A 351 16.72 42.33 -20.04
CA ARG A 351 15.65 43.28 -19.70
C ARG A 351 15.94 44.18 -18.50
N GLY A 352 16.83 43.79 -17.60
CA GLY A 352 16.90 44.42 -16.30
C GLY A 352 15.58 44.26 -15.51
N MET A 353 15.56 44.67 -14.25
CA MET A 353 14.33 44.65 -13.43
C MET A 353 13.38 45.78 -13.91
N GLN A 354 12.43 45.44 -14.77
CA GLN A 354 11.33 46.35 -15.10
C GLN A 354 10.12 46.04 -14.23
N PRO A 355 9.44 47.04 -13.67
CA PRO A 355 8.20 46.83 -12.95
C PRO A 355 7.14 46.27 -13.90
N ILE A 356 6.52 45.15 -13.51
CA ILE A 356 5.39 44.59 -14.23
C ILE A 356 4.15 45.42 -13.87
N ASP A 357 3.42 45.90 -14.88
CA ASP A 357 2.13 46.54 -14.64
C ASP A 357 1.09 45.54 -14.16
N ILE A 358 0.78 45.63 -12.88
CA ILE A 358 -0.17 44.73 -12.21
C ILE A 358 -1.57 44.88 -12.79
N GLU A 359 -2.00 46.11 -13.09
CA GLU A 359 -3.34 46.39 -13.58
C GLU A 359 -3.54 45.89 -15.02
N GLU A 360 -2.53 46.05 -15.88
CA GLU A 360 -2.55 45.46 -17.22
C GLU A 360 -2.61 43.94 -17.15
N SER A 361 -1.80 43.34 -16.30
CA SER A 361 -1.75 41.89 -16.11
C SER A 361 -3.07 41.30 -15.54
N LYS A 362 -3.73 42.02 -14.63
CA LYS A 362 -5.06 41.68 -14.15
C LYS A 362 -6.11 41.66 -15.25
N LYS A 363 -6.07 42.66 -16.13
CA LYS A 363 -6.98 42.74 -17.30
C LYS A 363 -6.79 41.55 -18.23
N ILE A 364 -5.55 41.12 -18.42
CA ILE A 364 -5.23 39.92 -19.22
C ILE A 364 -5.74 38.65 -18.54
N ALA A 365 -5.51 38.49 -17.24
CA ALA A 365 -6.03 37.37 -16.48
C ALA A 365 -7.56 37.27 -16.55
N ASP A 366 -8.24 38.42 -16.37
CA ASP A 366 -9.70 38.51 -16.47
C ASP A 366 -10.20 38.19 -17.89
N PHE A 367 -9.53 38.69 -18.92
CA PHE A 367 -9.88 38.42 -20.30
C PHE A 367 -9.80 36.91 -20.64
N ILE A 368 -8.70 36.24 -20.29
CA ILE A 368 -8.51 34.83 -20.53
C ILE A 368 -9.56 33.99 -19.75
N LEU A 369 -9.80 34.33 -18.50
CA LEU A 369 -10.80 33.60 -17.67
C LEU A 369 -12.21 33.76 -18.24
N LYS A 370 -12.57 34.97 -18.75
CA LYS A 370 -13.85 35.21 -19.45
C LYS A 370 -13.95 34.44 -20.76
N MET A 371 -12.85 34.34 -21.51
CA MET A 371 -12.83 33.51 -22.73
C MET A 371 -13.13 32.04 -22.42
N ILE A 372 -12.48 31.49 -21.37
CA ILE A 372 -12.72 30.09 -20.96
C ILE A 372 -14.16 29.93 -20.50
N GLU A 373 -14.68 30.84 -19.69
CA GLU A 373 -16.06 30.80 -19.19
C GLU A 373 -17.08 30.85 -20.34
N LYS A 374 -16.88 31.74 -21.31
CA LYS A 374 -17.78 31.88 -22.46
C LYS A 374 -17.70 30.68 -23.39
N ASN A 375 -16.52 30.15 -23.59
CA ASN A 375 -16.29 29.00 -24.48
C ASN A 375 -16.81 27.68 -23.89
N ASP A 376 -16.53 27.42 -22.59
CA ASP A 376 -17.02 26.25 -21.86
C ASP A 376 -17.30 26.61 -20.37
N ASN A 377 -18.51 27.06 -20.14
CA ASN A 377 -18.99 27.43 -18.80
C ASN A 377 -18.96 26.25 -17.82
N ASN A 378 -19.21 25.03 -18.28
CA ASN A 378 -19.22 23.84 -17.42
C ASN A 378 -17.80 23.52 -16.97
N GLN A 379 -16.82 23.56 -17.87
CA GLN A 379 -15.41 23.37 -17.52
C GLN A 379 -14.91 24.49 -16.60
N PHE A 380 -15.25 25.73 -16.89
CA PHE A 380 -14.87 26.88 -16.05
C PHE A 380 -15.40 26.72 -14.63
N LYS A 381 -16.70 26.40 -14.46
CA LYS A 381 -17.29 26.15 -13.15
C LYS A 381 -16.64 24.97 -12.42
N ALA A 382 -16.28 23.90 -13.15
CA ALA A 382 -15.56 22.76 -12.59
C ALA A 382 -14.15 23.16 -12.09
N LEU A 383 -13.44 23.98 -12.87
CA LEU A 383 -12.13 24.52 -12.47
C LEU A 383 -12.25 25.41 -11.23
N VAL A 384 -13.21 26.34 -11.19
CA VAL A 384 -13.46 27.19 -10.01
C VAL A 384 -13.78 26.33 -8.77
N ARG A 385 -14.65 25.35 -8.89
CA ARG A 385 -14.93 24.40 -7.78
C ARG A 385 -13.70 23.60 -7.35
N SER A 386 -12.78 23.32 -8.27
CA SER A 386 -11.57 22.57 -7.94
C SER A 386 -10.59 23.35 -7.05
N ILE A 387 -10.66 24.68 -7.08
CA ILE A 387 -9.80 25.57 -6.30
C ILE A 387 -10.49 26.19 -5.08
N SER A 388 -11.84 26.14 -4.98
CA SER A 388 -12.59 26.56 -3.80
C SER A 388 -12.43 25.56 -2.65
N ASN A 389 -12.49 26.03 -1.42
CA ASN A 389 -12.33 25.19 -0.22
C ASN A 389 -13.51 24.27 0.08
N ASP A 390 -14.58 24.32 -0.73
CA ASP A 390 -15.80 23.55 -0.55
C ASP A 390 -15.66 22.16 -1.25
N ARG A 391 -14.90 21.26 -0.63
CA ARG A 391 -14.90 19.83 -0.95
C ARG A 391 -15.30 18.99 0.23
#